data_3400a25878a07988c910866339179a28
#
_entry.id   3400a25878a07988c910866339179a28
#
_cell.length_a   1.000
_cell.length_b   1.000
_cell.length_c   1.000
_cell.angle_alpha   90.00
_cell.angle_beta   90.00
_cell.angle_gamma   90.00
#
_symmetry.space_group_name_H-M   'P 1'
#
loop_
_entity.id
_entity.type
_entity.pdbx_description
1 polymer ?
#
loop_
_entity_poly.entity_id
_entity_poly.type
_entity_poly.pdbx_seq_one_letter_code
_entity_poly.pdbx_strand_id
1 'polypeptide(L)'
;MQMNATQSQDRERLVKLGRHDIDYVYKDQALYLHPKEQLNSYPQKLTDRLIHFAQTKPEHIFAAKRNAQGEWVNLNYAEVLQRAWHIAQALHNRNLSEQHPLVILSGNDLEHLTLSMGAMLAGVPFSAISPAYSLISQDFGKLKHVFDVLTPGMVYANDGRAFARAVAACAPAHIEIVTNKGIIGDHSCTAFQELLDTPVSNVQEHYQSLDE
;
A
#
# COMPACT_ATOMS: atom_id res chain seq x y z
N MET A 1 -14.93 55.32 -14.31
CA MET A 1 -15.30 54.01 -13.76
C MET A 1 -14.00 53.20 -13.68
N GLN A 2 -13.27 53.29 -12.53
CA GLN A 2 -11.98 52.63 -12.34
C GLN A 2 -12.26 51.22 -11.81
N MET A 3 -11.88 50.20 -12.58
CA MET A 3 -11.89 48.81 -12.10
C MET A 3 -10.68 48.57 -11.20
N ASN A 4 -10.92 48.39 -9.91
CA ASN A 4 -9.93 47.92 -8.97
C ASN A 4 -9.51 46.47 -9.32
N ALA A 5 -8.33 46.30 -9.86
CA ALA A 5 -7.70 45.00 -9.98
C ALA A 5 -7.32 44.52 -8.55
N THR A 6 -8.06 43.58 -8.04
CA THR A 6 -7.73 42.84 -6.82
C THR A 6 -6.46 42.04 -7.11
N GLN A 7 -5.31 42.51 -6.61
CA GLN A 7 -4.07 41.73 -6.61
C GLN A 7 -4.36 40.43 -5.81
N SER A 8 -4.37 39.30 -6.49
CA SER A 8 -4.22 38.01 -5.82
C SER A 8 -2.82 38.01 -5.18
N GLN A 9 -2.76 38.14 -3.87
CA GLN A 9 -1.53 37.84 -3.14
C GLN A 9 -1.27 36.35 -3.38
N ASP A 10 -0.35 36.05 -4.27
CA ASP A 10 0.23 34.71 -4.40
C ASP A 10 0.76 34.33 -3.01
N ARG A 11 0.07 33.38 -2.38
CA ARG A 11 0.52 32.82 -1.11
C ARG A 11 1.67 31.86 -1.40
N GLU A 12 2.82 32.42 -1.78
CA GLU A 12 4.04 31.64 -1.90
C GLU A 12 4.38 31.07 -0.52
N ARG A 13 4.29 29.76 -0.43
CA ARG A 13 4.74 29.03 0.76
C ARG A 13 6.22 28.73 0.58
N LEU A 14 7.06 29.30 1.42
CA LEU A 14 8.48 28.95 1.46
C LEU A 14 8.60 27.45 1.79
N VAL A 15 9.02 26.67 0.81
CA VAL A 15 9.32 25.25 0.95
C VAL A 15 10.84 25.11 1.03
N LYS A 16 11.31 24.44 2.08
CA LYS A 16 12.73 24.11 2.21
C LYS A 16 13.03 22.99 1.23
N LEU A 17 13.63 23.33 0.10
CA LEU A 17 14.13 22.36 -0.88
C LEU A 17 15.53 21.91 -0.48
N GLY A 18 15.88 20.66 -0.78
CA GLY A 18 17.25 20.15 -0.69
C GLY A 18 18.18 20.89 -1.66
N ARG A 19 19.48 20.77 -1.43
CA ARG A 19 20.48 21.31 -2.36
C ARG A 19 20.46 20.46 -3.63
N HIS A 20 20.51 21.10 -4.80
CA HIS A 20 20.58 20.43 -6.11
C HIS A 20 21.98 20.53 -6.70
N ASP A 21 22.99 20.29 -5.87
CA ASP A 21 24.38 20.22 -6.27
C ASP A 21 24.68 18.80 -6.78
N ILE A 22 24.92 18.66 -8.09
CA ILE A 22 25.02 17.36 -8.76
C ILE A 22 26.37 17.28 -9.48
N ASP A 23 27.10 16.19 -9.26
CA ASP A 23 28.20 15.76 -10.11
C ASP A 23 27.70 14.84 -11.22
N TYR A 24 28.41 14.85 -12.34
CA TYR A 24 28.11 13.96 -13.44
C TYR A 24 29.38 13.32 -14.03
N VAL A 25 29.26 12.11 -14.48
CA VAL A 25 30.33 11.36 -15.15
C VAL A 25 29.76 10.65 -16.36
N TYR A 26 30.48 10.76 -17.50
CA TYR A 26 30.21 9.92 -18.67
C TYR A 26 31.05 8.64 -18.58
N LYS A 27 30.38 7.49 -18.64
CA LYS A 27 31.01 6.18 -18.65
C LYS A 27 30.20 5.24 -19.54
N ASP A 28 30.86 4.49 -20.43
CA ASP A 28 30.25 3.47 -21.31
C ASP A 28 29.03 3.98 -22.08
N GLN A 29 29.11 5.21 -22.63
CA GLN A 29 28.05 5.92 -23.35
C GLN A 29 26.81 6.29 -22.48
N ALA A 30 26.88 6.13 -21.18
CA ALA A 30 25.85 6.53 -20.24
C ALA A 30 26.29 7.74 -19.42
N LEU A 31 25.32 8.62 -19.06
CA LEU A 31 25.50 9.73 -18.15
C LEU A 31 25.07 9.31 -16.75
N TYR A 32 26.01 9.31 -15.82
CA TYR A 32 25.76 9.07 -14.40
C TYR A 32 25.65 10.40 -13.68
N LEU A 33 24.56 10.61 -12.94
CA LEU A 33 24.31 11.79 -12.11
C LEU A 33 24.38 11.38 -10.65
N HIS A 34 25.17 12.09 -9.86
CA HIS A 34 25.32 11.83 -8.42
C HIS A 34 25.07 13.12 -7.63
N PRO A 35 24.20 13.10 -6.61
CA PRO A 35 24.12 14.21 -5.67
C PRO A 35 25.45 14.32 -4.90
N LYS A 36 25.96 15.54 -4.71
CA LYS A 36 27.13 15.76 -3.85
C LYS A 36 26.81 15.63 -2.38
N GLU A 37 25.54 15.84 -2.01
CA GLU A 37 25.07 15.69 -0.65
C GLU A 37 24.98 14.19 -0.32
N GLN A 38 25.65 13.81 0.77
CA GLN A 38 25.56 12.41 1.25
C GLN A 38 24.26 12.16 1.98
N LEU A 39 23.75 10.95 1.91
CA LEU A 39 22.59 10.54 2.68
C LEU A 39 22.92 10.57 4.18
N ASN A 40 22.03 11.16 4.96
CA ASN A 40 22.07 11.03 6.41
C ASN A 40 21.70 9.60 6.81
N SER A 41 21.97 9.25 8.08
CA SER A 41 21.50 7.97 8.61
C SER A 41 19.99 7.85 8.47
N TYR A 42 19.52 6.70 8.02
CA TYR A 42 18.11 6.37 7.83
C TYR A 42 17.80 4.99 8.42
N PRO A 43 16.54 4.71 8.79
CA PRO A 43 16.13 3.38 9.23
C PRO A 43 16.31 2.36 8.10
N GLN A 44 16.65 1.15 8.44
CA GLN A 44 16.83 0.07 7.47
C GLN A 44 15.52 -0.31 6.79
N LYS A 45 14.42 -0.34 7.55
CA LYS A 45 13.09 -0.68 7.04
C LYS A 45 12.16 0.53 7.09
N LEU A 46 11.34 0.70 6.06
CA LEU A 46 10.34 1.78 6.03
C LEU A 46 9.38 1.69 7.23
N THR A 47 9.04 0.48 7.63
CA THR A 47 8.13 0.19 8.75
C THR A 47 8.72 0.55 10.12
N ASP A 48 10.04 0.71 10.25
CA ASP A 48 10.68 1.22 11.48
C ASP A 48 10.17 2.62 11.85
N ARG A 49 9.83 3.44 10.83
CA ARG A 49 9.23 4.75 11.06
C ARG A 49 7.81 4.64 11.63
N LEU A 50 7.02 3.69 11.14
CA LEU A 50 5.69 3.42 11.70
C LEU A 50 5.80 2.98 13.16
N ILE A 51 6.70 2.03 13.47
CA ILE A 51 6.94 1.54 14.82
C ILE A 51 7.39 2.68 15.74
N HIS A 52 8.36 3.48 15.30
CA HIS A 52 8.86 4.63 16.08
C HIS A 52 7.76 5.64 16.38
N PHE A 53 6.94 6.02 15.40
CA PHE A 53 5.90 7.00 15.62
C PHE A 53 4.69 6.44 16.39
N ALA A 54 4.39 5.17 16.27
CA ALA A 54 3.40 4.53 17.13
C ALA A 54 3.80 4.53 18.62
N GLN A 55 5.11 4.50 18.91
CA GLN A 55 5.62 4.63 20.28
C GLN A 55 5.71 6.08 20.78
N THR A 56 6.11 7.01 19.92
CA THR A 56 6.42 8.39 20.33
C THR A 56 5.28 9.37 20.11
N LYS A 57 4.35 9.07 19.20
CA LYS A 57 3.20 9.90 18.82
C LYS A 57 1.96 9.04 18.52
N PRO A 58 1.53 8.13 19.42
CA PRO A 58 0.49 7.14 19.14
C PRO A 58 -0.81 7.74 18.61
N GLU A 59 -1.25 8.85 19.19
CA GLU A 59 -2.53 9.49 18.87
C GLU A 59 -2.49 10.41 17.63
N HIS A 60 -1.31 10.65 17.05
CA HIS A 60 -1.24 11.45 15.82
C HIS A 60 -1.91 10.70 14.66
N ILE A 61 -2.69 11.44 13.87
CA ILE A 61 -3.33 10.90 12.67
C ILE A 61 -2.26 10.50 11.66
N PHE A 62 -2.23 9.22 11.30
CA PHE A 62 -1.37 8.68 10.24
C PHE A 62 -2.06 8.84 8.88
N ALA A 63 -3.33 8.49 8.78
CA ALA A 63 -4.12 8.58 7.57
C ALA A 63 -5.58 8.94 7.86
N ALA A 64 -6.21 9.57 6.88
CA ALA A 64 -7.61 9.94 6.95
C ALA A 64 -8.29 9.78 5.60
N LYS A 65 -9.55 9.35 5.60
CA LYS A 65 -10.39 9.22 4.42
C LYS A 65 -11.80 9.73 4.73
N ARG A 66 -12.47 10.32 3.74
CA ARG A 66 -13.89 10.65 3.89
C ARG A 66 -14.76 9.41 3.68
N ASN A 67 -15.73 9.23 4.55
CA ASN A 67 -16.79 8.21 4.38
C ASN A 67 -17.85 8.69 3.38
N ALA A 68 -18.88 7.87 3.14
CA ALA A 68 -19.98 8.20 2.23
C ALA A 68 -20.80 9.43 2.66
N GLN A 69 -20.79 9.79 3.94
CA GLN A 69 -21.44 10.97 4.53
C GLN A 69 -20.55 12.23 4.44
N GLY A 70 -19.32 12.10 3.94
CA GLY A 70 -18.35 13.19 3.85
C GLY A 70 -17.60 13.48 5.14
N GLU A 71 -17.76 12.67 6.17
CA GLU A 71 -17.06 12.78 7.46
C GLU A 71 -15.66 12.16 7.39
N TRP A 72 -14.71 12.69 8.16
CA TRP A 72 -13.38 12.13 8.24
C TRP A 72 -13.35 10.88 9.13
N VAL A 73 -12.88 9.79 8.57
CA VAL A 73 -12.48 8.58 9.28
C VAL A 73 -10.95 8.59 9.36
N ASN A 74 -10.44 8.62 10.57
CA ASN A 74 -9.01 8.72 10.84
C ASN A 74 -8.47 7.39 11.36
N LEU A 75 -7.20 7.12 11.07
CA LEU A 75 -6.40 6.13 11.76
C LEU A 75 -5.17 6.83 12.34
N ASN A 76 -4.90 6.64 13.62
CA ASN A 76 -3.70 7.12 14.26
C ASN A 76 -2.53 6.11 14.10
N TYR A 77 -1.31 6.49 14.50
CA TYR A 77 -0.13 5.64 14.36
C TYR A 77 -0.25 4.33 15.13
N ALA A 78 -0.80 4.36 16.34
CA ALA A 78 -0.98 3.17 17.17
C ALA A 78 -1.97 2.19 16.54
N GLU A 79 -3.11 2.69 16.04
CA GLU A 79 -4.12 1.87 15.35
C GLU A 79 -3.59 1.24 14.07
N VAL A 80 -2.85 2.02 13.26
CA VAL A 80 -2.25 1.49 12.03
C VAL A 80 -1.24 0.39 12.35
N LEU A 81 -0.35 0.60 13.33
CA LEU A 81 0.63 -0.41 13.72
C LEU A 81 -0.05 -1.68 14.26
N GLN A 82 -1.06 -1.53 15.12
CA GLN A 82 -1.81 -2.67 15.64
C GLN A 82 -2.45 -3.48 14.53
N ARG A 83 -3.21 -2.85 13.65
CA ARG A 83 -3.84 -3.50 12.49
C ARG A 83 -2.80 -4.18 11.60
N ALA A 84 -1.69 -3.49 11.34
CA ALA A 84 -0.62 -4.02 10.50
C ALA A 84 0.02 -5.29 11.08
N TRP A 85 0.19 -5.39 12.41
CA TRP A 85 0.69 -6.62 13.05
C TRP A 85 -0.28 -7.80 12.92
N HIS A 86 -1.58 -7.59 13.11
CA HIS A 86 -2.60 -8.62 12.91
C HIS A 86 -2.60 -9.13 11.47
N ILE A 87 -2.58 -8.20 10.52
CA ILE A 87 -2.49 -8.50 9.09
C ILE A 87 -1.18 -9.24 8.78
N ALA A 88 -0.04 -8.76 9.28
CA ALA A 88 1.24 -9.42 9.06
C ALA A 88 1.23 -10.87 9.52
N GLN A 89 0.66 -11.14 10.71
CA GLN A 89 0.50 -12.51 11.20
C GLN A 89 -0.44 -13.34 10.30
N ALA A 90 -1.53 -12.74 9.82
CA ALA A 90 -2.45 -13.42 8.91
C ALA A 90 -1.79 -13.82 7.59
N LEU A 91 -0.94 -12.95 7.02
CA LEU A 91 -0.18 -13.22 5.80
C LEU A 91 0.91 -14.26 6.04
N HIS A 92 1.61 -14.17 7.17
CA HIS A 92 2.63 -15.15 7.58
C HIS A 92 2.05 -16.57 7.75
N ASN A 93 0.88 -16.68 8.40
CA ASN A 93 0.18 -17.97 8.56
C ASN A 93 -0.26 -18.60 7.23
N ARG A 94 -0.40 -17.78 6.17
CA ARG A 94 -0.75 -18.22 4.81
C ARG A 94 0.45 -18.56 3.94
N ASN A 95 1.66 -18.45 4.50
CA ASN A 95 2.93 -18.67 3.80
C ASN A 95 3.08 -17.84 2.52
N LEU A 96 2.56 -16.61 2.52
CA LEU A 96 2.84 -15.67 1.44
C LEU A 96 4.32 -15.29 1.45
N SER A 97 4.88 -15.08 0.27
CA SER A 97 6.33 -14.87 0.08
C SER A 97 6.60 -14.06 -1.18
N GLU A 98 7.85 -13.86 -1.50
CA GLU A 98 8.27 -13.25 -2.77
C GLU A 98 7.84 -14.05 -4.01
N GLN A 99 7.70 -15.38 -3.89
CA GLN A 99 7.21 -16.26 -4.95
C GLN A 99 5.68 -16.25 -5.05
N HIS A 100 5.00 -15.88 -3.97
CA HIS A 100 3.55 -15.83 -3.86
C HIS A 100 3.10 -14.51 -3.21
N PRO A 101 3.30 -13.37 -3.91
CA PRO A 101 3.02 -12.04 -3.38
C PRO A 101 1.52 -11.77 -3.25
N LEU A 102 1.23 -10.63 -2.62
CA LEU A 102 -0.12 -10.10 -2.50
C LEU A 102 -0.44 -9.16 -3.67
N VAL A 103 -1.59 -9.37 -4.32
CA VAL A 103 -2.17 -8.41 -5.28
C VAL A 103 -3.30 -7.61 -4.61
N ILE A 104 -3.28 -6.29 -4.79
CA ILE A 104 -4.28 -5.36 -4.24
C ILE A 104 -5.07 -4.72 -5.37
N LEU A 105 -6.37 -5.05 -5.45
CA LEU A 105 -7.35 -4.46 -6.35
C LEU A 105 -8.23 -3.47 -5.56
N SER A 106 -7.74 -2.25 -5.42
CA SER A 106 -8.38 -1.22 -4.59
C SER A 106 -8.05 0.18 -5.09
N GLY A 107 -8.93 1.12 -4.83
CA GLY A 107 -8.58 2.54 -4.81
C GLY A 107 -7.79 2.89 -3.54
N ASN A 108 -7.66 4.19 -3.26
CA ASN A 108 -7.04 4.67 -2.03
C ASN A 108 -8.04 4.52 -0.88
N ASP A 109 -7.83 3.55 -0.01
CA ASP A 109 -8.61 3.35 1.21
C ASP A 109 -7.74 2.94 2.41
N LEU A 110 -8.33 2.96 3.61
CA LEU A 110 -7.61 2.70 4.85
C LEU A 110 -7.24 1.22 4.99
N GLU A 111 -8.05 0.33 4.45
CA GLU A 111 -7.80 -1.11 4.40
C GLU A 111 -6.61 -1.42 3.49
N HIS A 112 -6.56 -0.81 2.30
CA HIS A 112 -5.41 -0.91 1.40
C HIS A 112 -4.12 -0.47 2.11
N LEU A 113 -4.17 0.69 2.78
CA LEU A 113 -3.02 1.23 3.51
C LEU A 113 -2.55 0.26 4.60
N THR A 114 -3.46 -0.20 5.46
CA THR A 114 -3.09 -1.10 6.56
C THR A 114 -2.63 -2.47 6.07
N LEU A 115 -3.22 -2.96 4.98
CA LEU A 115 -2.78 -4.20 4.31
C LEU A 115 -1.35 -4.07 3.77
N SER A 116 -1.03 -2.94 3.14
CA SER A 116 0.33 -2.66 2.65
C SER A 116 1.34 -2.59 3.79
N MET A 117 1.00 -1.95 4.92
CA MET A 117 1.87 -1.92 6.10
C MET A 117 2.06 -3.32 6.69
N GLY A 118 0.99 -4.12 6.78
CA GLY A 118 1.05 -5.50 7.24
C GLY A 118 1.91 -6.39 6.33
N ALA A 119 1.78 -6.24 5.02
CA ALA A 119 2.61 -6.96 4.06
C ALA A 119 4.11 -6.63 4.23
N MET A 120 4.47 -5.36 4.39
CA MET A 120 5.85 -4.95 4.67
C MET A 120 6.37 -5.51 5.99
N LEU A 121 5.55 -5.55 7.06
CA LEU A 121 5.92 -6.14 8.35
C LEU A 121 6.11 -7.66 8.25
N ALA A 122 5.39 -8.34 7.37
CA ALA A 122 5.52 -9.77 7.13
C ALA A 122 6.65 -10.13 6.14
N GLY A 123 7.30 -9.15 5.51
CA GLY A 123 8.27 -9.40 4.43
C GLY A 123 7.62 -9.92 3.15
N VAL A 124 6.34 -9.66 2.95
CA VAL A 124 5.57 -10.11 1.78
C VAL A 124 5.50 -8.99 0.74
N PRO A 125 6.04 -9.18 -0.46
CA PRO A 125 5.86 -8.22 -1.54
C PRO A 125 4.39 -8.05 -1.90
N PHE A 126 3.98 -6.83 -2.21
CA PHE A 126 2.63 -6.57 -2.68
C PHE A 126 2.63 -5.68 -3.92
N SER A 127 1.61 -5.83 -4.75
CA SER A 127 1.40 -5.01 -5.93
C SER A 127 0.01 -4.38 -5.91
N ALA A 128 -0.03 -3.05 -5.81
CA ALA A 128 -1.26 -2.27 -5.93
C ALA A 128 -1.55 -1.99 -7.41
N ILE A 129 -2.59 -2.62 -7.93
CA ILE A 129 -2.93 -2.55 -9.35
C ILE A 129 -3.89 -1.39 -9.61
N SER A 130 -3.61 -0.62 -10.66
CA SER A 130 -4.49 0.48 -11.07
C SER A 130 -5.94 0.00 -11.22
N PRO A 131 -6.91 0.66 -10.54
CA PRO A 131 -8.33 0.32 -10.68
C PRO A 131 -8.83 0.33 -12.13
N ALA A 132 -8.21 1.11 -13.01
CA ALA A 132 -8.58 1.15 -14.43
C ALA A 132 -8.40 -0.20 -15.13
N TYR A 133 -7.42 -1.04 -14.71
CA TYR A 133 -7.21 -2.36 -15.30
C TYR A 133 -8.31 -3.37 -14.94
N SER A 134 -9.03 -3.12 -13.85
CA SER A 134 -10.12 -3.97 -13.35
C SER A 134 -11.51 -3.40 -13.63
N LEU A 135 -11.69 -2.08 -13.49
CA LEU A 135 -13.02 -1.45 -13.50
C LEU A 135 -13.39 -0.83 -14.85
N ILE A 136 -12.38 -0.44 -15.66
CA ILE A 136 -12.61 0.22 -16.97
C ILE A 136 -12.31 -0.74 -18.12
N SER A 137 -11.28 -1.57 -18.00
CA SER A 137 -10.88 -2.54 -19.02
C SER A 137 -12.02 -3.52 -19.35
N GLN A 138 -12.17 -3.84 -20.63
CA GLN A 138 -13.17 -4.82 -21.10
C GLN A 138 -12.55 -6.22 -21.31
N ASP A 139 -11.31 -6.30 -21.73
CA ASP A 139 -10.58 -7.53 -22.03
C ASP A 139 -9.67 -8.02 -20.88
N PHE A 140 -9.42 -7.14 -19.92
CA PHE A 140 -8.49 -7.37 -18.79
C PHE A 140 -7.06 -7.76 -19.19
N GLY A 141 -6.64 -7.48 -20.44
CA GLY A 141 -5.35 -7.94 -20.95
C GLY A 141 -4.15 -7.53 -20.08
N LYS A 142 -4.10 -6.28 -19.62
CA LYS A 142 -3.04 -5.80 -18.71
C LYS A 142 -3.10 -6.49 -17.35
N LEU A 143 -4.30 -6.70 -16.80
CA LEU A 143 -4.47 -7.35 -15.52
C LEU A 143 -4.05 -8.83 -15.58
N LYS A 144 -4.44 -9.55 -16.65
CA LYS A 144 -4.00 -10.94 -16.90
C LYS A 144 -2.48 -11.04 -16.93
N HIS A 145 -1.83 -10.16 -17.69
CA HIS A 145 -0.36 -10.11 -17.75
C HIS A 145 0.26 -9.90 -16.35
N VAL A 146 -0.30 -9.01 -15.53
CA VAL A 146 0.18 -8.81 -14.15
C VAL A 146 0.02 -10.08 -13.31
N PHE A 147 -1.10 -10.79 -13.42
CA PHE A 147 -1.31 -12.05 -12.70
C PHE A 147 -0.35 -13.16 -13.16
N ASP A 148 -0.10 -13.24 -14.47
CA ASP A 148 0.84 -14.21 -15.06
C ASP A 148 2.28 -13.97 -14.57
N VAL A 149 2.69 -12.69 -14.44
CA VAL A 149 4.05 -12.32 -13.99
C VAL A 149 4.20 -12.50 -12.47
N LEU A 150 3.21 -12.07 -11.70
CA LEU A 150 3.31 -12.06 -10.23
C LEU A 150 3.01 -13.40 -9.59
N THR A 151 2.21 -14.26 -10.23
CA THR A 151 1.74 -15.53 -9.64
C THR A 151 1.29 -15.36 -8.17
N PRO A 152 0.33 -14.46 -7.90
CA PRO A 152 0.01 -14.07 -6.53
C PRO A 152 -0.51 -15.24 -5.69
N GLY A 153 -0.17 -15.24 -4.40
CA GLY A 153 -0.73 -16.20 -3.44
C GLY A 153 -2.07 -15.75 -2.84
N MET A 154 -2.35 -14.45 -2.90
CA MET A 154 -3.59 -13.86 -2.39
C MET A 154 -3.95 -12.61 -3.21
N VAL A 155 -5.25 -12.38 -3.34
CA VAL A 155 -5.81 -11.15 -3.94
C VAL A 155 -6.72 -10.47 -2.94
N TYR A 156 -6.46 -9.19 -2.67
CA TYR A 156 -7.40 -8.33 -1.96
C TYR A 156 -8.20 -7.50 -2.95
N ALA A 157 -9.53 -7.51 -2.81
CA ALA A 157 -10.43 -6.63 -3.54
C ALA A 157 -11.30 -5.85 -2.55
N ASN A 158 -11.18 -4.51 -2.50
CA ASN A 158 -11.90 -3.72 -1.51
C ASN A 158 -13.43 -3.79 -1.66
N ASP A 159 -13.92 -4.06 -2.86
CA ASP A 159 -15.34 -4.28 -3.15
C ASP A 159 -15.51 -5.51 -4.06
N GLY A 160 -15.90 -6.64 -3.49
CA GLY A 160 -16.05 -7.89 -4.23
C GLY A 160 -16.99 -7.78 -5.43
N ARG A 161 -18.07 -7.00 -5.33
CA ARG A 161 -19.00 -6.82 -6.45
C ARG A 161 -18.41 -6.00 -7.59
N ALA A 162 -17.71 -4.90 -7.25
CA ALA A 162 -17.11 -4.04 -8.25
C ALA A 162 -16.00 -4.75 -9.03
N PHE A 163 -15.18 -5.57 -8.35
CA PHE A 163 -14.05 -6.26 -8.95
C PHE A 163 -14.38 -7.69 -9.45
N ALA A 164 -15.63 -8.17 -9.30
CA ALA A 164 -16.03 -9.55 -9.61
C ALA A 164 -15.62 -10.01 -11.02
N ARG A 165 -15.90 -9.18 -12.05
CA ARG A 165 -15.57 -9.52 -13.45
C ARG A 165 -14.07 -9.67 -13.68
N ALA A 166 -13.28 -8.78 -13.09
CA ALA A 166 -11.84 -8.77 -13.22
C ALA A 166 -11.22 -9.99 -12.52
N VAL A 167 -11.65 -10.29 -11.30
CA VAL A 167 -11.19 -11.46 -10.54
C VAL A 167 -11.57 -12.76 -11.26
N ALA A 168 -12.81 -12.90 -11.70
CA ALA A 168 -13.26 -14.10 -12.45
C ALA A 168 -12.48 -14.31 -13.77
N ALA A 169 -12.00 -13.22 -14.40
CA ALA A 169 -11.25 -13.29 -15.65
C ALA A 169 -9.76 -13.56 -15.48
N CYS A 170 -9.17 -13.24 -14.31
CA CYS A 170 -7.72 -13.20 -14.14
C CYS A 170 -7.22 -14.06 -12.98
N ALA A 171 -7.97 -14.19 -11.87
CA ALA A 171 -7.51 -14.93 -10.71
C ALA A 171 -7.71 -16.43 -10.89
N PRO A 172 -6.67 -17.27 -10.73
CA PRO A 172 -6.82 -18.71 -10.68
C PRO A 172 -7.80 -19.15 -9.57
N ALA A 173 -8.57 -20.20 -9.82
CA ALA A 173 -9.64 -20.64 -8.92
C ALA A 173 -9.18 -21.04 -7.50
N HIS A 174 -7.90 -21.38 -7.34
CA HIS A 174 -7.33 -21.79 -6.05
C HIS A 174 -6.79 -20.64 -5.19
N ILE A 175 -6.74 -19.43 -5.73
CA ILE A 175 -6.19 -18.26 -4.99
C ILE A 175 -7.22 -17.76 -3.99
N GLU A 176 -6.77 -17.50 -2.76
CA GLU A 176 -7.61 -16.87 -1.74
C GLU A 176 -7.93 -15.42 -2.13
N ILE A 177 -9.22 -15.11 -2.11
CA ILE A 177 -9.72 -13.76 -2.35
C ILE A 177 -10.19 -13.17 -1.02
N VAL A 178 -9.58 -12.05 -0.64
CA VAL A 178 -9.99 -11.28 0.54
C VAL A 178 -10.80 -10.06 0.10
N THR A 179 -11.93 -9.81 0.76
CA THR A 179 -12.76 -8.63 0.45
C THR A 179 -13.09 -7.82 1.71
N ASN A 180 -13.14 -6.49 1.58
CA ASN A 180 -13.61 -5.62 2.66
C ASN A 180 -15.15 -5.55 2.67
N LYS A 181 -15.77 -5.58 1.50
CA LYS A 181 -17.24 -5.62 1.36
C LYS A 181 -17.65 -6.39 0.11
N GLY A 182 -18.86 -6.95 0.17
CA GLY A 182 -19.41 -7.74 -0.93
C GLY A 182 -18.68 -9.07 -1.12
N ILE A 183 -19.19 -9.85 -2.06
CA ILE A 183 -18.66 -11.16 -2.46
C ILE A 183 -18.41 -11.18 -3.96
N ILE A 184 -17.60 -12.12 -4.43
CA ILE A 184 -17.27 -12.29 -5.84
C ILE A 184 -17.99 -13.53 -6.37
N GLY A 185 -19.19 -13.33 -6.93
CA GLY A 185 -19.99 -14.42 -7.49
C GLY A 185 -20.10 -15.63 -6.54
N ASP A 186 -19.74 -16.81 -7.03
CA ASP A 186 -19.73 -18.05 -6.25
C ASP A 186 -18.38 -18.34 -5.57
N HIS A 187 -17.40 -17.41 -5.63
CA HIS A 187 -16.12 -17.58 -4.95
C HIS A 187 -16.30 -17.47 -3.44
N SER A 188 -15.70 -18.39 -2.71
CA SER A 188 -15.49 -18.23 -1.28
C SER A 188 -14.54 -17.07 -1.05
N CYS A 189 -15.02 -16.03 -0.36
CA CYS A 189 -14.21 -14.85 -0.03
C CYS A 189 -13.97 -14.83 1.48
N THR A 190 -12.71 -14.61 1.86
CA THR A 190 -12.33 -14.28 3.23
C THR A 190 -12.67 -12.82 3.50
N ALA A 191 -13.29 -12.52 4.62
CA ALA A 191 -13.55 -11.14 5.02
C ALA A 191 -12.24 -10.47 5.46
N PHE A 192 -12.01 -9.21 5.08
CA PHE A 192 -10.83 -8.44 5.53
C PHE A 192 -10.74 -8.40 7.06
N GLN A 193 -11.87 -8.39 7.74
CA GLN A 193 -11.93 -8.43 9.20
C GLN A 193 -11.22 -9.67 9.79
N GLU A 194 -11.26 -10.82 9.11
CA GLU A 194 -10.57 -12.03 9.58
C GLU A 194 -9.04 -11.86 9.66
N LEU A 195 -8.47 -11.01 8.79
CA LEU A 195 -7.05 -10.66 8.89
C LEU A 195 -6.79 -9.82 10.14
N LEU A 196 -7.69 -8.90 10.47
CA LEU A 196 -7.59 -8.05 11.66
C LEU A 196 -7.83 -8.84 12.97
N ASP A 197 -8.60 -9.91 12.92
CA ASP A 197 -8.90 -10.76 14.07
C ASP A 197 -7.84 -11.86 14.31
N THR A 198 -6.85 -11.98 13.42
CA THR A 198 -5.77 -12.97 13.56
C THR A 198 -4.87 -12.61 14.75
N PRO A 199 -4.76 -13.45 15.79
CA PRO A 199 -3.90 -13.15 16.94
C PRO A 199 -2.43 -13.07 16.54
N VAL A 200 -1.74 -12.03 17.00
CA VAL A 200 -0.30 -11.87 16.79
C VAL A 200 0.45 -12.86 17.67
N SER A 201 1.39 -13.61 17.08
CA SER A 201 2.21 -14.60 17.78
C SER A 201 3.70 -14.45 17.49
N ASN A 202 4.18 -14.98 16.36
CA ASN A 202 5.61 -15.06 16.04
C ASN A 202 6.05 -14.12 14.90
N VAL A 203 5.15 -13.41 14.24
CA VAL A 203 5.51 -12.54 13.11
C VAL A 203 6.44 -11.38 13.52
N GLN A 204 6.42 -10.96 14.79
CA GLN A 204 7.34 -9.92 15.27
C GLN A 204 8.78 -10.41 15.34
N GLU A 205 9.00 -11.68 15.70
CA GLU A 205 10.32 -12.32 15.67
C GLU A 205 10.78 -12.48 14.21
N HIS A 206 9.87 -12.91 13.34
CA HIS A 206 10.12 -13.00 11.90
C HIS A 206 10.53 -11.63 11.32
N TYR A 207 9.84 -10.55 11.67
CA TYR A 207 10.18 -9.19 11.23
C TYR A 207 11.61 -8.80 11.61
N GLN A 208 12.11 -9.20 12.79
CA GLN A 208 13.48 -8.91 13.20
C GLN A 208 14.53 -9.64 12.33
N SER A 209 14.14 -10.77 11.74
CA SER A 209 15.03 -11.57 10.89
C SER A 209 15.02 -11.16 9.42
N LEU A 210 14.10 -10.26 9.01
CA LEU A 210 14.05 -9.75 7.63
C LEU A 210 15.24 -8.84 7.37
N ASP A 211 15.95 -9.14 6.29
CA ASP A 211 16.95 -8.24 5.72
C ASP A 211 16.28 -7.08 4.95
N GLU A 212 17.08 -6.11 4.53
CA GLU A 212 16.62 -4.94 3.75
C GLU A 212 16.05 -5.31 2.37
#